data_7815ace8f5a96d296717ca5a74cdae6b
#
_entry.id   7815ace8f5a96d296717ca5a74cdae6b
#
_cell.length_a   1.000
_cell.length_b   1.000
_cell.length_c   1.000
_cell.angle_alpha   90.00
_cell.angle_beta   90.00
_cell.angle_gamma   90.00
#
_symmetry.space_group_name_H-M   'P 1'
#
loop_
_entity.id
_entity.type
_entity.pdbx_description
1 polymer ?
#
loop_
_entity_poly.entity_id
_entity_poly.type
_entity_poly.pdbx_seq_one_letter_code
_entity_poly.pdbx_strand_id
1 'polypeptide(L)'
;DLVEIECQRWKGKGVNIKYEVRGNRKGYKAGALKEGLKHDYVQECEYIAMFDADFQPESDFLMRTVPFLVHNPEIALVQTRWKFVNSDECLLTRFQEMSLDYHFKFEQEAGSVVYSFFGFNGTAGVWRISAIDDAGGWKDRTTVEDMDLAVRTALQGWKFVYVGDVKVRSELPSTFKAYRFQQHRWSCGPANLFKKMLMEILENKKVSFWNKIHLLYDFFFVGKIAAHTVTFMYYCFAIPLSVFFPEIQIPLWGVVYVPSVITLCKALGSPSSFHLVILWVLFENVMSLHRIKAAVTGLLDAGRVNEWVVTEKLGDASKIKPTIDVLDAVKVIDVELTTPLVPKLKKRRTRFWEKYNCSEIFVGTCIIISGCYDMLYAKKGYYIYLFIQGIAFLVVGFEYIGTRPP
;
A
#
# COMPACT_ATOMS: atom_id res chain seq x y z
N ASP A 1 8.63 15.46 -23.97
CA ASP A 1 8.30 14.41 -23.02
C ASP A 1 7.98 13.12 -23.78
N LEU A 2 8.53 11.94 -23.32
CA LEU A 2 8.32 10.65 -23.99
C LEU A 2 6.84 10.28 -24.06
N VAL A 3 6.07 10.58 -23.03
CA VAL A 3 4.63 10.30 -22.97
C VAL A 3 3.89 11.15 -24.01
N GLU A 4 4.24 12.40 -24.16
CA GLU A 4 3.65 13.30 -25.16
C GLU A 4 3.92 12.79 -26.58
N ILE A 5 5.15 12.40 -26.88
CA ILE A 5 5.54 11.84 -28.20
C ILE A 5 4.70 10.59 -28.50
N GLU A 6 4.54 9.68 -27.54
CA GLU A 6 3.76 8.46 -27.74
C GLU A 6 2.26 8.78 -27.91
N CYS A 7 1.72 9.75 -27.18
CA CYS A 7 0.34 10.21 -27.37
C CYS A 7 0.13 10.80 -28.77
N GLN A 8 1.06 11.62 -29.27
CA GLN A 8 1.00 12.16 -30.65
C GLN A 8 1.05 11.05 -31.68
N ARG A 9 1.91 10.03 -31.48
CA ARG A 9 2.01 8.87 -32.38
C ARG A 9 0.69 8.10 -32.46
N TRP A 10 0.02 7.85 -31.33
CA TRP A 10 -1.27 7.15 -31.32
C TRP A 10 -2.40 8.01 -31.86
N LYS A 11 -2.39 9.31 -31.60
CA LYS A 11 -3.33 10.27 -32.21
C LYS A 11 -3.21 10.27 -33.72
N GLY A 12 -1.99 10.20 -34.26
CA GLY A 12 -1.75 10.08 -35.73
C GLY A 12 -2.29 8.79 -36.34
N LYS A 13 -2.53 7.75 -35.55
CA LYS A 13 -3.19 6.49 -35.96
C LYS A 13 -4.71 6.52 -35.79
N GLY A 14 -5.31 7.66 -35.45
CA GLY A 14 -6.75 7.83 -35.27
C GLY A 14 -7.28 7.44 -33.87
N VAL A 15 -6.40 7.15 -32.93
CA VAL A 15 -6.81 6.87 -31.53
C VAL A 15 -7.16 8.18 -30.84
N ASN A 16 -8.33 8.25 -30.19
CA ASN A 16 -8.73 9.40 -29.40
C ASN A 16 -7.96 9.42 -28.06
N ILE A 17 -6.75 9.93 -28.09
CA ILE A 17 -5.85 10.07 -26.94
C ILE A 17 -5.47 11.53 -26.75
N LYS A 18 -5.42 11.98 -25.49
CA LYS A 18 -5.04 13.33 -25.10
C LYS A 18 -3.97 13.29 -24.02
N TYR A 19 -3.08 14.25 -24.08
CA TYR A 19 -2.01 14.44 -23.10
C TYR A 19 -2.22 15.78 -22.41
N GLU A 20 -2.41 15.72 -21.08
CA GLU A 20 -2.69 16.90 -20.26
C GLU A 20 -1.62 17.04 -19.17
N VAL A 21 -1.08 18.25 -19.04
CA VAL A 21 -0.05 18.58 -18.03
C VAL A 21 -0.56 19.69 -17.14
N ARG A 22 -0.55 19.47 -15.85
CA ARG A 22 -0.86 20.53 -14.89
C ARG A 22 0.39 21.31 -14.50
N GLY A 23 0.28 22.65 -14.49
CA GLY A 23 1.35 23.54 -14.06
C GLY A 23 1.63 23.54 -12.54
N ASN A 24 0.87 22.78 -11.74
CA ASN A 24 1.01 22.70 -10.29
C ASN A 24 0.71 21.28 -9.78
N ARG A 25 1.11 20.99 -8.54
CA ARG A 25 0.87 19.71 -7.86
C ARG A 25 -0.21 19.78 -6.78
N LYS A 26 -1.06 20.83 -6.77
CA LYS A 26 -2.10 21.00 -5.75
C LYS A 26 -3.06 19.81 -5.78
N GLY A 27 -3.28 19.18 -4.62
CA GLY A 27 -4.13 18.00 -4.46
C GLY A 27 -3.57 16.74 -5.11
N TYR A 28 -2.33 16.72 -5.58
CA TYR A 28 -1.67 15.56 -6.18
C TYR A 28 -2.57 14.81 -7.18
N LYS A 29 -2.79 13.49 -6.97
CA LYS A 29 -3.65 12.65 -7.81
C LYS A 29 -5.12 13.09 -7.77
N ALA A 30 -5.66 13.36 -6.58
CA ALA A 30 -7.03 13.88 -6.43
C ALA A 30 -7.26 15.15 -7.24
N GLY A 31 -6.31 16.10 -7.18
CA GLY A 31 -6.38 17.33 -7.98
C GLY A 31 -6.32 17.07 -9.48
N ALA A 32 -5.50 16.10 -9.94
CA ALA A 32 -5.43 15.73 -11.35
C ALA A 32 -6.73 15.10 -11.85
N LEU A 33 -7.30 14.17 -11.08
CA LEU A 33 -8.57 13.52 -11.41
C LEU A 33 -9.74 14.51 -11.39
N LYS A 34 -9.76 15.44 -10.45
CA LYS A 34 -10.77 16.50 -10.37
C LYS A 34 -10.70 17.45 -11.58
N GLU A 35 -9.50 17.80 -12.03
CA GLU A 35 -9.35 18.61 -13.26
C GLU A 35 -9.72 17.80 -14.51
N GLY A 36 -9.30 16.53 -14.57
CA GLY A 36 -9.60 15.64 -15.68
C GLY A 36 -11.10 15.47 -15.96
N LEU A 37 -11.92 15.39 -14.92
CA LEU A 37 -13.38 15.28 -15.04
C LEU A 37 -14.05 16.54 -15.62
N LYS A 38 -13.37 17.69 -15.67
CA LYS A 38 -13.94 18.94 -16.20
C LYS A 38 -13.79 19.11 -17.70
N HIS A 39 -13.00 18.26 -18.35
CA HIS A 39 -12.79 18.37 -19.79
C HIS A 39 -14.05 18.02 -20.57
N ASP A 40 -14.36 18.78 -21.63
CA ASP A 40 -15.56 18.61 -22.46
C ASP A 40 -15.70 17.18 -23.01
N TYR A 41 -14.57 16.55 -23.39
CA TYR A 41 -14.57 15.19 -23.92
C TYR A 41 -14.90 14.10 -22.87
N VAL A 42 -14.99 14.45 -21.59
CA VAL A 42 -15.41 13.55 -20.49
C VAL A 42 -16.91 13.71 -20.19
N GLN A 43 -17.51 14.83 -20.55
CA GLN A 43 -18.90 15.14 -20.21
C GLN A 43 -19.92 14.16 -20.80
N GLU A 44 -19.59 13.52 -21.92
CA GLU A 44 -20.41 12.51 -22.58
C GLU A 44 -20.17 11.09 -22.03
N CYS A 45 -19.21 10.92 -21.13
CA CYS A 45 -18.85 9.62 -20.58
C CYS A 45 -19.74 9.28 -19.35
N GLU A 46 -20.19 8.04 -19.28
CA GLU A 46 -20.93 7.52 -18.12
C GLU A 46 -19.99 6.83 -17.10
N TYR A 47 -18.87 6.31 -17.59
CA TYR A 47 -17.93 5.53 -16.81
C TYR A 47 -16.50 6.02 -16.99
N ILE A 48 -15.66 5.85 -15.96
CA ILE A 48 -14.25 6.15 -16.00
C ILE A 48 -13.41 4.98 -15.50
N ALA A 49 -12.50 4.47 -16.30
CA ALA A 49 -11.49 3.50 -15.89
C ALA A 49 -10.20 4.23 -15.48
N MET A 50 -9.63 3.86 -14.34
CA MET A 50 -8.45 4.52 -13.77
C MET A 50 -7.27 3.57 -13.66
N PHE A 51 -6.12 4.00 -14.17
CA PHE A 51 -4.87 3.27 -14.05
C PHE A 51 -3.73 4.21 -13.62
N ASP A 52 -2.89 3.74 -12.72
CA ASP A 52 -1.59 4.37 -12.48
C ASP A 52 -0.66 4.08 -13.67
N ALA A 53 0.35 4.91 -13.89
CA ALA A 53 1.19 4.86 -15.08
C ALA A 53 1.96 3.53 -15.28
N ASP A 54 2.14 2.77 -14.21
CA ASP A 54 2.81 1.46 -14.21
C ASP A 54 1.83 0.28 -14.26
N PHE A 55 0.53 0.53 -14.42
CA PHE A 55 -0.49 -0.51 -14.54
C PHE A 55 -0.78 -0.85 -15.99
N GLN A 56 -0.79 -2.14 -16.30
CA GLN A 56 -0.99 -2.67 -17.65
C GLN A 56 -2.22 -3.59 -17.67
N PRO A 57 -3.41 -3.05 -18.05
CA PRO A 57 -4.61 -3.85 -18.24
C PRO A 57 -4.50 -4.78 -19.45
N GLU A 58 -5.22 -5.89 -19.42
CA GLU A 58 -5.40 -6.75 -20.61
C GLU A 58 -6.39 -6.09 -21.60
N SER A 59 -6.32 -6.48 -22.87
CA SER A 59 -7.11 -5.85 -23.95
C SER A 59 -8.62 -6.01 -23.77
N ASP A 60 -9.07 -7.03 -23.04
CA ASP A 60 -10.47 -7.32 -22.74
C ASP A 60 -10.97 -6.73 -21.42
N PHE A 61 -10.14 -5.92 -20.74
CA PHE A 61 -10.43 -5.36 -19.40
C PHE A 61 -11.80 -4.66 -19.34
N LEU A 62 -12.09 -3.76 -20.28
CA LEU A 62 -13.35 -3.03 -20.29
C LEU A 62 -14.54 -3.94 -20.61
N MET A 63 -14.36 -4.93 -21.50
CA MET A 63 -15.39 -5.90 -21.84
C MET A 63 -15.78 -6.77 -20.65
N ARG A 64 -14.87 -7.01 -19.73
CA ARG A 64 -15.09 -7.84 -18.52
C ARG A 64 -15.50 -7.04 -17.29
N THR A 65 -15.46 -5.72 -17.32
CA THR A 65 -15.76 -4.86 -16.16
C THR A 65 -16.96 -3.97 -16.36
N VAL A 66 -17.07 -3.29 -17.50
CA VAL A 66 -18.16 -2.34 -17.81
C VAL A 66 -19.56 -2.99 -17.76
N PRO A 67 -19.77 -4.23 -18.24
CA PRO A 67 -21.11 -4.87 -18.18
C PRO A 67 -21.70 -4.94 -16.77
N PHE A 68 -20.88 -5.08 -15.72
CA PHE A 68 -21.39 -5.03 -14.34
C PHE A 68 -22.05 -3.70 -14.00
N LEU A 69 -21.49 -2.59 -14.49
CA LEU A 69 -22.06 -1.26 -14.29
C LEU A 69 -23.30 -1.03 -15.16
N VAL A 70 -23.27 -1.50 -16.41
CA VAL A 70 -24.40 -1.31 -17.36
C VAL A 70 -25.64 -2.02 -16.85
N HIS A 71 -25.51 -3.27 -16.40
CA HIS A 71 -26.64 -4.10 -15.99
C HIS A 71 -27.10 -3.86 -14.55
N ASN A 72 -26.31 -3.17 -13.72
CA ASN A 72 -26.62 -2.93 -12.32
C ASN A 72 -26.46 -1.45 -11.99
N PRO A 73 -27.53 -0.65 -12.09
CA PRO A 73 -27.45 0.81 -11.91
C PRO A 73 -27.06 1.25 -10.49
N GLU A 74 -27.19 0.37 -9.48
CA GLU A 74 -26.79 0.64 -8.11
C GLU A 74 -25.27 0.45 -7.85
N ILE A 75 -24.53 -0.10 -8.82
CA ILE A 75 -23.08 -0.29 -8.68
C ILE A 75 -22.35 0.98 -9.10
N ALA A 76 -21.53 1.51 -8.19
CA ALA A 76 -20.67 2.65 -8.43
C ALA A 76 -19.26 2.26 -8.91
N LEU A 77 -18.73 1.16 -8.38
CA LEU A 77 -17.34 0.74 -8.62
C LEU A 77 -17.25 -0.75 -8.92
N VAL A 78 -16.50 -1.04 -9.97
CA VAL A 78 -15.95 -2.38 -10.26
C VAL A 78 -14.45 -2.33 -10.07
N GLN A 79 -13.94 -3.02 -9.05
CA GLN A 79 -12.51 -3.12 -8.75
C GLN A 79 -11.98 -4.46 -9.24
N THR A 80 -10.78 -4.45 -9.83
CA THR A 80 -10.09 -5.66 -10.29
C THR A 80 -8.83 -5.93 -9.48
N ARG A 81 -8.23 -7.12 -9.67
CA ARG A 81 -7.06 -7.58 -8.93
C ARG A 81 -5.75 -7.12 -9.55
N TRP A 82 -4.79 -6.75 -8.72
CA TRP A 82 -3.42 -6.55 -9.16
C TRP A 82 -2.66 -7.87 -9.30
N LYS A 83 -1.80 -7.95 -10.30
CA LYS A 83 -0.87 -9.05 -10.53
C LYS A 83 0.54 -8.48 -10.65
N PHE A 84 1.46 -8.98 -9.84
CA PHE A 84 2.80 -8.44 -9.79
C PHE A 84 3.74 -9.19 -10.71
N VAL A 85 4.46 -8.44 -11.56
CA VAL A 85 5.38 -9.03 -12.57
C VAL A 85 6.76 -9.32 -11.98
N ASN A 86 7.11 -8.70 -10.86
CA ASN A 86 8.39 -8.84 -10.18
C ASN A 86 8.28 -9.46 -8.77
N SER A 87 7.24 -10.22 -8.50
CA SER A 87 7.04 -10.85 -7.17
C SER A 87 8.19 -11.78 -6.77
N ASP A 88 8.88 -12.41 -7.74
CA ASP A 88 10.00 -13.32 -7.54
C ASP A 88 11.38 -12.65 -7.50
N GLU A 89 11.46 -11.33 -7.59
CA GLU A 89 12.71 -10.59 -7.69
C GLU A 89 13.56 -10.70 -6.41
N CYS A 90 12.92 -10.60 -5.25
CA CYS A 90 13.59 -10.74 -3.96
C CYS A 90 12.60 -11.13 -2.85
N LEU A 91 13.13 -11.42 -1.65
CA LEU A 91 12.32 -11.80 -0.49
C LEU A 91 11.31 -10.69 -0.11
N LEU A 92 11.69 -9.43 -0.26
CA LEU A 92 10.82 -8.29 0.05
C LEU A 92 9.61 -8.23 -0.88
N THR A 93 9.77 -8.47 -2.19
CA THR A 93 8.67 -8.49 -3.16
C THR A 93 7.75 -9.69 -2.92
N ARG A 94 8.30 -10.84 -2.52
CA ARG A 94 7.50 -12.01 -2.10
C ARG A 94 6.63 -11.70 -0.88
N PHE A 95 7.17 -11.06 0.13
CA PHE A 95 6.40 -10.68 1.32
C PHE A 95 5.28 -9.69 0.99
N GLN A 96 5.53 -8.76 0.08
CA GLN A 96 4.51 -7.82 -0.39
C GLN A 96 3.39 -8.54 -1.15
N GLU A 97 3.74 -9.47 -2.06
CA GLU A 97 2.76 -10.29 -2.77
C GLU A 97 1.89 -11.07 -1.80
N MET A 98 2.47 -11.73 -0.78
CA MET A 98 1.70 -12.47 0.24
C MET A 98 0.71 -11.57 0.97
N SER A 99 1.13 -10.38 1.38
CA SER A 99 0.24 -9.43 2.08
C SER A 99 -0.88 -8.91 1.17
N LEU A 100 -0.57 -8.61 -0.10
CA LEU A 100 -1.54 -8.11 -1.07
C LEU A 100 -2.47 -9.21 -1.59
N ASP A 101 -2.00 -10.45 -1.69
CA ASP A 101 -2.85 -11.60 -2.02
C ASP A 101 -3.93 -11.81 -0.96
N TYR A 102 -3.58 -11.66 0.33
CA TYR A 102 -4.57 -11.70 1.39
C TYR A 102 -5.58 -10.56 1.25
N HIS A 103 -5.11 -9.34 0.99
CA HIS A 103 -5.96 -8.17 0.76
C HIS A 103 -6.97 -8.43 -0.37
N PHE A 104 -6.52 -8.92 -1.52
CA PHE A 104 -7.39 -9.14 -2.68
C PHE A 104 -8.31 -10.34 -2.52
N LYS A 105 -7.81 -11.49 -2.05
CA LYS A 105 -8.58 -12.73 -1.98
C LYS A 105 -9.54 -12.82 -0.80
N PHE A 106 -9.27 -12.08 0.28
CA PHE A 106 -10.10 -12.15 1.49
C PHE A 106 -10.77 -10.82 1.79
N GLU A 107 -10.03 -9.73 1.95
CA GLU A 107 -10.63 -8.46 2.37
C GLU A 107 -11.53 -7.85 1.28
N GLN A 108 -11.05 -7.79 0.04
CA GLN A 108 -11.81 -7.20 -1.07
C GLN A 108 -13.00 -8.10 -1.45
N GLU A 109 -12.80 -9.41 -1.53
CA GLU A 109 -13.86 -10.34 -1.89
C GLU A 109 -14.93 -10.42 -0.81
N ALA A 110 -14.55 -10.55 0.46
CA ALA A 110 -15.48 -10.53 1.58
C ALA A 110 -16.23 -9.19 1.67
N GLY A 111 -15.53 -8.07 1.51
CA GLY A 111 -16.14 -6.74 1.48
C GLY A 111 -17.19 -6.60 0.38
N SER A 112 -16.89 -7.11 -0.83
CA SER A 112 -17.82 -7.13 -1.96
C SER A 112 -19.06 -7.98 -1.69
N VAL A 113 -18.88 -9.20 -1.18
CA VAL A 113 -19.98 -10.17 -1.01
C VAL A 113 -20.85 -9.85 0.21
N VAL A 114 -20.23 -9.50 1.34
CA VAL A 114 -20.95 -9.33 2.62
C VAL A 114 -21.53 -7.93 2.78
N TYR A 115 -20.74 -6.91 2.43
CA TYR A 115 -21.09 -5.52 2.69
C TYR A 115 -21.38 -4.70 1.43
N SER A 116 -21.11 -5.24 0.25
CA SER A 116 -21.11 -4.51 -1.02
C SER A 116 -20.25 -3.25 -0.96
N PHE A 117 -19.21 -3.28 -0.11
CA PHE A 117 -18.27 -2.18 0.15
C PHE A 117 -16.87 -2.71 0.46
N PHE A 118 -15.88 -2.04 -0.08
CA PHE A 118 -14.47 -2.15 0.24
C PHE A 118 -13.74 -0.84 -0.13
N GLY A 119 -12.49 -0.67 0.31
CA GLY A 119 -11.68 0.47 -0.10
C GLY A 119 -11.26 0.38 -1.56
N PHE A 120 -11.48 1.44 -2.34
CA PHE A 120 -10.88 1.55 -3.67
C PHE A 120 -9.37 1.65 -3.56
N ASN A 121 -8.65 0.92 -4.41
CA ASN A 121 -7.18 0.85 -4.35
C ASN A 121 -6.47 1.94 -5.18
N GLY A 122 -7.22 2.93 -5.63
CA GLY A 122 -6.72 4.06 -6.41
C GLY A 122 -6.51 3.78 -7.90
N THR A 123 -6.49 2.52 -8.32
CA THR A 123 -6.17 2.09 -9.69
C THR A 123 -6.83 0.76 -10.04
N ALA A 124 -6.84 0.41 -11.32
CA ALA A 124 -7.41 -0.85 -11.84
C ALA A 124 -8.89 -1.01 -11.46
N GLY A 125 -9.65 0.05 -11.52
CA GLY A 125 -11.09 0.05 -11.27
C GLY A 125 -11.84 0.90 -12.28
N VAL A 126 -13.13 0.59 -12.43
CA VAL A 126 -14.06 1.34 -13.29
C VAL A 126 -15.15 1.93 -12.39
N TRP A 127 -15.32 3.24 -12.47
CA TRP A 127 -16.30 3.99 -11.72
C TRP A 127 -17.44 4.49 -12.61
N ARG A 128 -18.64 4.54 -12.06
CA ARG A 128 -19.75 5.32 -12.58
C ARG A 128 -19.53 6.79 -12.22
N ILE A 129 -19.56 7.69 -13.20
CA ILE A 129 -19.28 9.13 -13.00
C ILE A 129 -20.36 9.76 -12.11
N SER A 130 -21.65 9.43 -12.32
CA SER A 130 -22.73 9.95 -11.45
C SER A 130 -22.55 9.59 -9.97
N ALA A 131 -21.98 8.44 -9.66
CA ALA A 131 -21.69 8.07 -8.27
C ALA A 131 -20.53 8.88 -7.66
N ILE A 132 -19.54 9.26 -8.48
CA ILE A 132 -18.48 10.19 -8.07
C ILE A 132 -19.08 11.56 -7.77
N ASP A 133 -20.01 12.05 -8.62
CA ASP A 133 -20.66 13.34 -8.45
C ASP A 133 -21.58 13.36 -7.22
N ASP A 134 -22.38 12.32 -7.00
CA ASP A 134 -23.21 12.15 -5.80
C ASP A 134 -22.39 12.16 -4.50
N ALA A 135 -21.16 11.64 -4.56
CA ALA A 135 -20.22 11.69 -3.45
C ALA A 135 -19.53 13.07 -3.29
N GLY A 136 -19.81 14.03 -4.16
CA GLY A 136 -19.21 15.37 -4.18
C GLY A 136 -17.83 15.42 -4.81
N GLY A 137 -17.52 14.51 -5.74
CA GLY A 137 -16.28 14.47 -6.51
C GLY A 137 -15.02 14.14 -5.71
N TRP A 138 -13.87 14.33 -6.32
CA TRP A 138 -12.57 14.12 -5.68
C TRP A 138 -12.26 15.24 -4.67
N LYS A 139 -11.83 14.85 -3.46
CA LYS A 139 -11.36 15.78 -2.42
C LYS A 139 -9.85 15.60 -2.18
N ASP A 140 -9.15 16.71 -2.00
CA ASP A 140 -7.70 16.79 -1.79
C ASP A 140 -7.30 16.95 -0.32
N ARG A 141 -8.18 16.51 0.60
CA ARG A 141 -8.00 16.64 2.06
C ARG A 141 -7.10 15.57 2.69
N THR A 142 -6.69 14.58 1.92
CA THR A 142 -5.87 13.45 2.37
C THR A 142 -5.04 12.90 1.22
N THR A 143 -4.00 12.10 1.55
CA THR A 143 -3.18 11.38 0.57
C THR A 143 -3.75 10.03 0.15
N VAL A 144 -4.94 9.66 0.63
CA VAL A 144 -5.70 8.46 0.27
C VAL A 144 -7.08 8.89 -0.26
N GLU A 145 -7.03 9.68 -1.33
CA GLU A 145 -8.19 10.23 -2.03
C GLU A 145 -9.14 9.15 -2.56
N ASP A 146 -8.58 8.00 -2.88
CA ASP A 146 -9.27 6.80 -3.33
C ASP A 146 -10.17 6.23 -2.24
N MET A 147 -9.63 6.03 -1.05
CA MET A 147 -10.39 5.57 0.11
C MET A 147 -11.42 6.60 0.57
N ASP A 148 -11.07 7.90 0.54
CA ASP A 148 -12.01 8.99 0.87
C ASP A 148 -13.22 9.00 -0.06
N LEU A 149 -13.00 8.88 -1.38
CA LEU A 149 -14.08 8.78 -2.34
C LEU A 149 -14.93 7.53 -2.11
N ALA A 150 -14.29 6.36 -1.92
CA ALA A 150 -15.00 5.10 -1.70
C ALA A 150 -15.92 5.17 -0.48
N VAL A 151 -15.44 5.67 0.65
CA VAL A 151 -16.28 5.81 1.85
C VAL A 151 -17.44 6.79 1.63
N ARG A 152 -17.20 7.95 1.01
CA ARG A 152 -18.26 8.93 0.72
C ARG A 152 -19.32 8.37 -0.24
N THR A 153 -18.90 7.61 -1.25
CA THR A 153 -19.82 6.95 -2.19
C THR A 153 -20.66 5.88 -1.49
N ALA A 154 -20.06 5.07 -0.61
CA ALA A 154 -20.80 4.11 0.21
C ALA A 154 -21.81 4.80 1.16
N LEU A 155 -21.46 5.97 1.71
CA LEU A 155 -22.36 6.78 2.54
C LEU A 155 -23.57 7.35 1.76
N GLN A 156 -23.52 7.37 0.44
CA GLN A 156 -24.68 7.69 -0.41
C GLN A 156 -25.55 6.45 -0.71
N GLY A 157 -25.12 5.25 -0.33
CA GLY A 157 -25.85 4.00 -0.54
C GLY A 157 -25.42 3.23 -1.80
N TRP A 158 -24.40 3.69 -2.51
CA TRP A 158 -23.83 3.00 -3.65
C TRP A 158 -23.14 1.70 -3.27
N LYS A 159 -23.16 0.70 -4.17
CA LYS A 159 -22.55 -0.62 -4.00
C LYS A 159 -21.29 -0.77 -4.82
N PHE A 160 -20.39 -1.64 -4.37
CA PHE A 160 -19.12 -1.98 -5.04
C PHE A 160 -19.05 -3.47 -5.35
N VAL A 161 -18.44 -3.80 -6.47
CA VAL A 161 -18.21 -5.18 -6.91
C VAL A 161 -16.72 -5.40 -7.14
N TYR A 162 -16.20 -6.49 -6.59
CA TYR A 162 -14.84 -6.93 -6.81
C TYR A 162 -14.82 -8.09 -7.82
N VAL A 163 -13.99 -7.97 -8.87
CA VAL A 163 -13.83 -8.99 -9.92
C VAL A 163 -12.39 -9.50 -9.92
N GLY A 164 -12.12 -10.48 -9.06
CA GLY A 164 -10.78 -11.02 -8.81
C GLY A 164 -10.15 -11.77 -9.99
N ASP A 165 -10.95 -12.26 -10.93
CA ASP A 165 -10.48 -12.97 -12.12
C ASP A 165 -9.89 -12.04 -13.19
N VAL A 166 -10.25 -10.77 -13.19
CA VAL A 166 -9.64 -9.74 -14.05
C VAL A 166 -8.39 -9.19 -13.37
N LYS A 167 -7.24 -9.43 -13.99
CA LYS A 167 -5.93 -9.07 -13.42
C LYS A 167 -5.29 -7.96 -14.21
N VAL A 168 -4.74 -6.98 -13.50
CA VAL A 168 -3.96 -5.89 -14.09
C VAL A 168 -2.52 -5.99 -13.60
N ARG A 169 -1.56 -6.01 -14.54
CA ARG A 169 -0.13 -6.16 -14.21
C ARG A 169 0.41 -4.87 -13.60
N SER A 170 1.26 -5.00 -12.61
CA SER A 170 1.94 -3.89 -11.93
C SER A 170 3.27 -4.37 -11.33
N GLU A 171 4.06 -3.45 -10.82
CA GLU A 171 5.31 -3.74 -10.14
C GLU A 171 5.24 -3.40 -8.66
N LEU A 172 5.98 -4.18 -7.84
CA LEU A 172 6.22 -3.92 -6.43
C LEU A 172 7.54 -3.14 -6.25
N PRO A 173 7.63 -2.25 -5.27
CA PRO A 173 8.91 -1.66 -4.92
C PRO A 173 9.86 -2.75 -4.38
N SER A 174 11.02 -2.93 -5.02
CA SER A 174 12.01 -3.93 -4.64
C SER A 174 13.03 -3.41 -3.62
N THR A 175 13.19 -2.09 -3.49
CA THR A 175 14.06 -1.49 -2.45
C THR A 175 13.30 -1.29 -1.15
N PHE A 176 13.95 -1.57 -0.01
CA PHE A 176 13.33 -1.42 1.30
C PHE A 176 12.93 0.03 1.62
N LYS A 177 13.73 1.00 1.17
CA LYS A 177 13.42 2.42 1.32
C LYS A 177 12.12 2.82 0.62
N ALA A 178 11.93 2.42 -0.66
CA ALA A 178 10.70 2.71 -1.40
C ALA A 178 9.48 2.04 -0.76
N TYR A 179 9.63 0.78 -0.33
CA TYR A 179 8.59 0.06 0.40
C TYR A 179 8.19 0.76 1.71
N ARG A 180 9.14 1.24 2.50
CA ARG A 180 8.84 1.98 3.74
C ARG A 180 8.04 3.26 3.48
N PHE A 181 8.41 4.04 2.46
CA PHE A 181 7.64 5.24 2.09
C PHE A 181 6.20 4.90 1.67
N GLN A 182 6.02 3.83 0.92
CA GLN A 182 4.70 3.34 0.54
C GLN A 182 3.89 2.91 1.77
N GLN A 183 4.48 2.11 2.68
CA GLN A 183 3.82 1.63 3.90
C GLN A 183 3.50 2.78 4.87
N HIS A 184 4.36 3.80 4.95
CA HIS A 184 4.07 5.00 5.73
C HIS A 184 2.79 5.67 5.22
N ARG A 185 2.70 5.92 3.92
CA ARG A 185 1.53 6.53 3.29
C ARG A 185 0.27 5.70 3.50
N TRP A 186 0.36 4.37 3.31
CA TRP A 186 -0.76 3.44 3.46
C TRP A 186 -1.24 3.25 4.91
N SER A 187 -0.46 3.65 5.89
CA SER A 187 -0.85 3.61 7.31
C SER A 187 -1.24 5.00 7.84
N CYS A 188 -0.50 6.03 7.49
CA CYS A 188 -0.74 7.42 7.91
C CYS A 188 -2.01 7.99 7.28
N GLY A 189 -2.19 7.82 5.96
CA GLY A 189 -3.33 8.36 5.22
C GLY A 189 -4.67 7.85 5.74
N PRO A 190 -4.90 6.53 5.83
CA PRO A 190 -6.15 5.98 6.37
C PRO A 190 -6.43 6.39 7.82
N ALA A 191 -5.39 6.46 8.68
CA ALA A 191 -5.55 6.91 10.06
C ALA A 191 -5.97 8.39 10.13
N ASN A 192 -5.40 9.24 9.29
CA ASN A 192 -5.80 10.64 9.16
C ASN A 192 -7.23 10.77 8.60
N LEU A 193 -7.56 9.96 7.58
CA LEU A 193 -8.88 9.92 6.99
C LEU A 193 -9.94 9.49 8.00
N PHE A 194 -9.66 8.45 8.81
CA PHE A 194 -10.56 8.01 9.87
C PHE A 194 -10.96 9.15 10.80
N LYS A 195 -9.98 9.91 11.30
CA LYS A 195 -10.23 11.09 12.12
C LYS A 195 -11.16 12.10 11.43
N LYS A 196 -10.90 12.38 10.15
CA LYS A 196 -11.66 13.38 9.37
C LYS A 196 -13.08 12.92 9.03
N MET A 197 -13.31 11.62 8.87
CA MET A 197 -14.61 11.08 8.45
C MET A 197 -15.46 10.56 9.61
N LEU A 198 -14.93 10.47 10.82
CA LEU A 198 -15.64 9.91 11.97
C LEU A 198 -17.01 10.54 12.15
N MET A 199 -17.11 11.86 12.18
CA MET A 199 -18.36 12.57 12.34
C MET A 199 -19.27 12.46 11.10
N GLU A 200 -18.70 12.53 9.89
CA GLU A 200 -19.47 12.35 8.65
C GLU A 200 -20.16 10.97 8.60
N ILE A 201 -19.51 9.91 9.09
CA ILE A 201 -20.08 8.56 9.15
C ILE A 201 -21.17 8.47 10.24
N LEU A 202 -20.88 8.99 11.45
CA LEU A 202 -21.83 8.93 12.58
C LEU A 202 -23.12 9.67 12.29
N GLU A 203 -23.04 10.87 11.72
CA GLU A 203 -24.19 11.74 11.43
C GLU A 203 -24.97 11.35 10.17
N ASN A 204 -24.39 10.49 9.31
CA ASN A 204 -25.04 10.06 8.09
C ASN A 204 -26.36 9.32 8.39
N LYS A 205 -27.46 9.70 7.72
CA LYS A 205 -28.81 9.10 7.91
C LYS A 205 -29.19 8.12 6.78
N LYS A 206 -28.40 8.01 5.71
CA LYS A 206 -28.74 7.20 4.53
C LYS A 206 -28.34 5.74 4.69
N VAL A 207 -27.29 5.44 5.48
CA VAL A 207 -26.80 4.08 5.66
C VAL A 207 -27.21 3.48 6.98
N SER A 208 -27.36 2.16 7.01
CA SER A 208 -27.77 1.42 8.20
C SER A 208 -26.75 1.52 9.33
N PHE A 209 -27.20 1.29 10.57
CA PHE A 209 -26.34 1.24 11.74
C PHE A 209 -25.22 0.20 11.59
N TRP A 210 -25.52 -0.96 11.03
CA TRP A 210 -24.55 -2.03 10.80
C TRP A 210 -23.44 -1.63 9.79
N ASN A 211 -23.82 -0.91 8.74
CA ASN A 211 -22.83 -0.39 7.79
C ASN A 211 -21.91 0.65 8.44
N LYS A 212 -22.44 1.48 9.35
CA LYS A 212 -21.60 2.41 10.13
C LYS A 212 -20.61 1.68 11.03
N ILE A 213 -21.07 0.63 11.73
CA ILE A 213 -20.18 -0.22 12.54
C ILE A 213 -19.11 -0.85 11.68
N HIS A 214 -19.46 -1.42 10.53
CA HIS A 214 -18.48 -1.99 9.60
C HIS A 214 -17.45 -0.94 9.17
N LEU A 215 -17.87 0.24 8.73
CA LEU A 215 -16.96 1.31 8.32
C LEU A 215 -16.04 1.78 9.45
N LEU A 216 -16.59 2.07 10.63
CA LEU A 216 -15.82 2.64 11.73
C LEU A 216 -14.96 1.60 12.43
N TYR A 217 -15.50 0.42 12.73
CA TYR A 217 -14.84 -0.60 13.50
C TYR A 217 -14.00 -1.51 12.63
N ASP A 218 -14.59 -2.24 11.67
CA ASP A 218 -13.84 -3.24 10.88
C ASP A 218 -12.89 -2.58 9.89
N PHE A 219 -13.40 -1.66 9.07
CA PHE A 219 -12.64 -1.08 7.97
C PHE A 219 -11.55 -0.12 8.46
N PHE A 220 -11.89 0.87 9.31
CA PHE A 220 -10.91 1.83 9.78
C PHE A 220 -10.18 1.35 11.05
N PHE A 221 -10.90 1.12 12.15
CA PHE A 221 -10.25 0.92 13.44
C PHE A 221 -9.45 -0.39 13.46
N VAL A 222 -10.07 -1.53 13.19
CA VAL A 222 -9.39 -2.83 13.20
C VAL A 222 -8.41 -2.92 12.05
N GLY A 223 -8.85 -2.67 10.82
CA GLY A 223 -8.05 -2.89 9.62
C GLY A 223 -6.85 -1.95 9.46
N LYS A 224 -6.94 -0.70 9.93
CA LYS A 224 -5.90 0.32 9.69
C LYS A 224 -5.13 0.77 10.93
N ILE A 225 -5.64 0.53 12.14
CA ILE A 225 -5.04 1.02 13.39
C ILE A 225 -4.74 -0.12 14.36
N ALA A 226 -5.78 -0.85 14.79
CA ALA A 226 -5.67 -1.82 15.89
C ALA A 226 -4.80 -3.02 15.53
N ALA A 227 -4.92 -3.57 14.32
CA ALA A 227 -4.18 -4.78 13.93
C ALA A 227 -2.67 -4.64 14.10
N HIS A 228 -2.09 -3.52 13.62
CA HIS A 228 -0.66 -3.26 13.74
C HIS A 228 -0.26 -2.94 15.19
N THR A 229 -1.11 -2.21 15.91
CA THR A 229 -0.88 -1.86 17.32
C THR A 229 -0.86 -3.10 18.20
N VAL A 230 -1.85 -3.97 18.06
CA VAL A 230 -1.92 -5.24 18.79
C VAL A 230 -0.72 -6.13 18.46
N THR A 231 -0.40 -6.25 17.17
CA THR A 231 0.76 -7.06 16.75
C THR A 231 2.05 -6.59 17.42
N PHE A 232 2.38 -5.32 17.37
CA PHE A 232 3.60 -4.81 17.99
C PHE A 232 3.56 -4.92 19.51
N MET A 233 2.49 -4.42 20.14
CA MET A 233 2.37 -4.38 21.60
C MET A 233 2.40 -5.77 22.21
N TYR A 234 1.83 -6.76 21.55
CA TYR A 234 1.81 -8.11 22.07
C TYR A 234 3.11 -8.86 21.77
N TYR A 235 3.49 -8.98 20.49
CA TYR A 235 4.62 -9.82 20.06
C TYR A 235 5.99 -9.17 20.26
N CYS A 236 6.10 -7.86 20.14
CA CYS A 236 7.39 -7.17 20.17
C CYS A 236 7.63 -6.42 21.50
N PHE A 237 6.60 -6.29 22.37
CA PHE A 237 6.72 -5.59 23.64
C PHE A 237 6.31 -6.47 24.82
N ALA A 238 5.06 -6.94 24.89
CA ALA A 238 4.55 -7.67 26.05
C ALA A 238 5.24 -9.03 26.27
N ILE A 239 5.42 -9.84 25.21
CA ILE A 239 6.14 -11.12 25.32
C ILE A 239 7.60 -10.92 25.74
N PRO A 240 8.42 -10.07 25.08
CA PRO A 240 9.78 -9.78 25.53
C PRO A 240 9.84 -9.25 26.97
N LEU A 241 8.94 -8.35 27.34
CA LEU A 241 8.93 -7.77 28.69
C LEU A 241 8.53 -8.79 29.76
N SER A 242 7.61 -9.71 29.44
CA SER A 242 7.11 -10.72 30.41
C SER A 242 8.20 -11.61 30.97
N VAL A 243 9.33 -11.79 30.28
CA VAL A 243 10.42 -12.64 30.76
C VAL A 243 11.08 -12.10 32.04
N PHE A 244 10.98 -10.78 32.29
CA PHE A 244 11.53 -10.14 33.48
C PHE A 244 10.59 -10.20 34.70
N PHE A 245 9.34 -10.65 34.50
CA PHE A 245 8.33 -10.73 35.57
C PHE A 245 7.84 -12.17 35.70
N PRO A 246 8.32 -12.92 36.71
CA PRO A 246 7.98 -14.33 36.89
C PRO A 246 6.47 -14.60 37.07
N GLU A 247 5.74 -13.62 37.64
CA GLU A 247 4.32 -13.72 37.92
C GLU A 247 3.46 -13.64 36.64
N ILE A 248 3.99 -13.01 35.57
CA ILE A 248 3.26 -12.87 34.34
C ILE A 248 3.42 -14.12 33.47
N GLN A 249 2.37 -14.91 33.40
CA GLN A 249 2.30 -16.06 32.50
C GLN A 249 1.39 -15.72 31.32
N ILE A 250 1.94 -15.73 30.11
CA ILE A 250 1.15 -15.54 28.89
C ILE A 250 0.63 -16.92 28.45
N PRO A 251 -0.69 -17.10 28.35
CA PRO A 251 -1.25 -18.40 28.02
C PRO A 251 -0.88 -18.82 26.58
N LEU A 252 -0.57 -20.12 26.39
CA LEU A 252 -0.17 -20.69 25.09
C LEU A 252 -1.17 -20.40 23.95
N TRP A 253 -2.47 -20.35 24.25
CA TRP A 253 -3.47 -20.03 23.24
C TRP A 253 -3.26 -18.62 22.65
N GLY A 254 -2.83 -17.65 23.45
CA GLY A 254 -2.51 -16.31 23.00
C GLY A 254 -1.19 -16.22 22.22
N VAL A 255 -0.16 -16.97 22.65
CA VAL A 255 1.18 -16.91 22.05
C VAL A 255 1.30 -17.78 20.80
N VAL A 256 0.65 -18.94 20.78
CA VAL A 256 0.84 -19.95 19.73
C VAL A 256 -0.43 -20.15 18.92
N TYR A 257 -1.55 -20.54 19.53
CA TYR A 257 -2.70 -21.03 18.77
C TYR A 257 -3.39 -19.94 17.96
N VAL A 258 -3.75 -18.81 18.57
CA VAL A 258 -4.42 -17.71 17.84
C VAL A 258 -3.56 -17.15 16.72
N PRO A 259 -2.27 -16.82 16.95
CA PRO A 259 -1.42 -16.35 15.86
C PRO A 259 -1.22 -17.37 14.76
N SER A 260 -1.07 -18.65 15.11
CA SER A 260 -0.91 -19.73 14.12
C SER A 260 -2.13 -19.86 13.23
N VAL A 261 -3.34 -19.82 13.80
CA VAL A 261 -4.58 -19.86 13.00
C VAL A 261 -4.67 -18.65 12.08
N ILE A 262 -4.46 -17.44 12.57
CA ILE A 262 -4.49 -16.22 11.75
C ILE A 262 -3.44 -16.29 10.62
N THR A 263 -2.24 -16.75 10.95
CA THR A 263 -1.13 -16.88 9.99
C THR A 263 -1.45 -17.92 8.91
N LEU A 264 -1.98 -19.08 9.29
CA LEU A 264 -2.38 -20.11 8.36
C LEU A 264 -3.50 -19.62 7.43
N CYS A 265 -4.52 -18.96 7.99
CA CYS A 265 -5.59 -18.36 7.19
C CYS A 265 -5.04 -17.35 6.17
N LYS A 266 -4.11 -16.50 6.58
CA LYS A 266 -3.45 -15.53 5.67
C LYS A 266 -2.60 -16.23 4.60
N ALA A 267 -1.88 -17.27 4.97
CA ALA A 267 -1.03 -18.04 4.06
C ALA A 267 -1.79 -18.79 2.96
N LEU A 268 -3.06 -19.16 3.20
CA LEU A 268 -3.94 -19.73 2.18
C LEU A 268 -4.16 -18.79 0.98
N GLY A 269 -3.97 -17.49 1.16
CA GLY A 269 -4.00 -16.51 0.07
C GLY A 269 -2.89 -16.72 -0.97
N SER A 270 -1.70 -17.19 -0.56
CA SER A 270 -0.52 -17.36 -1.42
C SER A 270 0.10 -18.76 -1.26
N PRO A 271 -0.52 -19.81 -1.80
CA PRO A 271 -0.05 -21.20 -1.62
C PRO A 271 1.39 -21.43 -2.10
N SER A 272 1.82 -20.76 -3.16
CA SER A 272 3.18 -20.85 -3.71
C SER A 272 4.27 -20.37 -2.75
N SER A 273 3.93 -19.47 -1.82
CA SER A 273 4.84 -18.86 -0.87
C SER A 273 4.65 -19.39 0.56
N PHE A 274 3.91 -20.49 0.74
CA PHE A 274 3.60 -21.06 2.07
C PHE A 274 4.86 -21.37 2.89
N HIS A 275 5.93 -21.80 2.27
CA HIS A 275 7.23 -22.08 2.92
C HIS A 275 7.88 -20.84 3.53
N LEU A 276 7.49 -19.64 3.11
CA LEU A 276 8.02 -18.35 3.64
C LEU A 276 7.18 -17.77 4.77
N VAL A 277 6.09 -18.40 5.16
CA VAL A 277 5.11 -17.87 6.13
C VAL A 277 5.76 -17.44 7.44
N ILE A 278 6.67 -18.23 7.99
CA ILE A 278 7.35 -17.88 9.25
C ILE A 278 8.17 -16.60 9.09
N LEU A 279 8.97 -16.51 8.02
CA LEU A 279 9.77 -15.33 7.74
C LEU A 279 8.90 -14.09 7.46
N TRP A 280 7.80 -14.29 6.76
CA TRP A 280 6.83 -13.23 6.50
C TRP A 280 6.20 -12.70 7.80
N VAL A 281 5.79 -13.56 8.74
CA VAL A 281 5.23 -13.15 10.04
C VAL A 281 6.26 -12.35 10.85
N LEU A 282 7.51 -12.81 10.89
CA LEU A 282 8.58 -12.09 11.58
C LEU A 282 8.80 -10.71 10.96
N PHE A 283 8.76 -10.61 9.64
CA PHE A 283 8.85 -9.35 8.90
C PHE A 283 7.65 -8.43 9.19
N GLU A 284 6.42 -8.95 9.17
CA GLU A 284 5.21 -8.18 9.49
C GLU A 284 5.23 -7.66 10.94
N ASN A 285 5.77 -8.43 11.89
CA ASN A 285 5.99 -7.96 13.26
C ASN A 285 6.97 -6.78 13.32
N VAL A 286 8.06 -6.81 12.54
CA VAL A 286 8.99 -5.67 12.45
C VAL A 286 8.29 -4.47 11.82
N MET A 287 7.57 -4.65 10.72
CA MET A 287 6.87 -3.59 10.01
C MET A 287 5.72 -2.98 10.81
N SER A 288 5.17 -3.71 11.79
CA SER A 288 4.12 -3.20 12.67
C SER A 288 4.57 -1.95 13.43
N LEU A 289 5.83 -1.89 13.90
CA LEU A 289 6.41 -0.70 14.53
C LEU A 289 6.38 0.53 13.60
N HIS A 290 6.77 0.34 12.34
CA HIS A 290 6.77 1.41 11.34
C HIS A 290 5.34 1.90 11.05
N ARG A 291 4.40 0.96 10.90
CA ARG A 291 2.99 1.27 10.61
C ARG A 291 2.29 1.96 11.79
N ILE A 292 2.59 1.58 13.05
CA ILE A 292 2.07 2.29 14.23
C ILE A 292 2.54 3.74 14.25
N LYS A 293 3.84 3.97 14.06
CA LYS A 293 4.38 5.34 14.01
C LYS A 293 3.66 6.17 12.94
N ALA A 294 3.44 5.58 11.77
CA ALA A 294 2.71 6.23 10.68
C ALA A 294 1.23 6.50 11.04
N ALA A 295 0.55 5.52 11.65
CA ALA A 295 -0.85 5.66 12.08
C ALA A 295 -1.00 6.73 13.16
N VAL A 296 -0.12 6.76 14.17
CA VAL A 296 -0.11 7.79 15.21
C VAL A 296 0.13 9.18 14.58
N THR A 297 1.08 9.29 13.64
CA THR A 297 1.31 10.54 12.89
C THR A 297 0.04 11.01 12.18
N GLY A 298 -0.69 10.09 11.54
CA GLY A 298 -1.96 10.38 10.87
C GLY A 298 -3.07 10.81 11.83
N LEU A 299 -3.24 10.12 12.95
CA LEU A 299 -4.25 10.44 13.97
C LEU A 299 -3.99 11.79 14.64
N LEU A 300 -2.72 12.11 14.91
CA LEU A 300 -2.35 13.38 15.53
C LEU A 300 -2.30 14.55 14.53
N ASP A 301 -2.44 14.26 13.22
CA ASP A 301 -2.27 15.24 12.14
C ASP A 301 -0.93 15.97 12.22
N ALA A 302 0.13 15.24 12.57
CA ALA A 302 1.44 15.78 12.88
C ALA A 302 2.36 15.80 11.66
N GLY A 303 3.13 16.87 11.52
CA GLY A 303 4.15 16.99 10.47
C GLY A 303 3.57 17.04 9.05
N ARG A 304 4.20 16.32 8.12
CA ARG A 304 3.85 16.32 6.68
C ARG A 304 2.84 15.21 6.30
N VAL A 305 1.74 15.11 7.03
CA VAL A 305 0.71 14.06 6.85
C VAL A 305 0.15 14.04 5.43
N ASN A 306 0.04 15.19 4.79
CA ASN A 306 -0.51 15.34 3.44
C ASN A 306 0.57 15.42 2.34
N GLU A 307 1.83 15.12 2.65
CA GLU A 307 2.89 15.10 1.63
C GLU A 307 2.91 13.76 0.90
N TRP A 308 2.80 13.81 -0.41
CA TRP A 308 2.86 12.63 -1.25
C TRP A 308 4.22 12.51 -1.94
N VAL A 309 4.99 11.49 -1.55
CA VAL A 309 6.26 11.14 -2.18
C VAL A 309 6.03 9.97 -3.13
N VAL A 310 6.50 10.11 -4.37
CA VAL A 310 6.40 9.05 -5.38
C VAL A 310 7.20 7.83 -4.94
N THR A 311 6.60 6.65 -5.01
CA THR A 311 7.29 5.39 -4.73
C THR A 311 8.13 5.01 -5.95
N GLU A 312 9.44 4.95 -5.78
CA GLU A 312 10.37 4.53 -6.83
C GLU A 312 10.19 3.02 -7.10
N LYS A 313 10.06 2.66 -8.38
CA LYS A 313 10.08 1.29 -8.87
C LYS A 313 11.19 1.20 -9.90
N LEU A 314 11.99 0.13 -9.85
CA LEU A 314 13.19 0.03 -10.69
C LEU A 314 12.85 -0.33 -12.14
N GLY A 315 11.72 -0.97 -12.37
CA GLY A 315 11.31 -1.43 -13.69
C GLY A 315 12.32 -2.40 -14.30
N ASP A 316 12.34 -2.47 -15.63
CA ASP A 316 13.33 -3.27 -16.36
C ASP A 316 14.73 -2.61 -16.44
N ALA A 317 14.88 -1.38 -15.93
CA ALA A 317 16.15 -0.67 -15.93
C ALA A 317 17.29 -1.44 -15.20
N SER A 318 16.94 -2.25 -14.20
CA SER A 318 17.88 -3.11 -13.51
C SER A 318 18.35 -4.32 -14.35
N LYS A 319 17.59 -4.70 -15.39
CA LYS A 319 17.89 -5.85 -16.28
C LYS A 319 18.63 -5.45 -17.55
N ILE A 320 18.60 -4.17 -17.91
CA ILE A 320 19.33 -3.65 -19.06
C ILE A 320 20.79 -3.46 -18.64
N LYS A 321 21.65 -4.47 -18.88
CA LYS A 321 23.08 -4.22 -18.97
C LYS A 321 23.26 -3.22 -20.11
N PRO A 322 23.95 -2.07 -19.90
CA PRO A 322 24.15 -1.11 -20.98
C PRO A 322 24.89 -1.83 -22.12
N THR A 323 24.17 -2.16 -23.18
CA THR A 323 24.76 -2.54 -24.44
C THR A 323 25.43 -1.28 -24.97
N ILE A 324 26.67 -1.39 -25.41
CA ILE A 324 27.53 -0.27 -25.87
C ILE A 324 26.81 0.64 -26.88
N ASP A 325 25.87 0.09 -27.66
CA ASP A 325 25.08 0.82 -28.65
C ASP A 325 24.07 1.86 -28.08
N VAL A 326 23.60 1.67 -26.82
CA VAL A 326 22.70 2.64 -26.17
C VAL A 326 23.49 3.81 -25.58
N LEU A 327 24.73 3.59 -25.18
CA LEU A 327 25.63 4.64 -24.71
C LEU A 327 26.06 5.60 -25.83
N ASP A 328 26.16 5.13 -27.07
CA ASP A 328 26.47 5.97 -28.22
C ASP A 328 25.24 6.75 -28.71
N ALA A 329 24.04 6.18 -28.63
CA ALA A 329 22.78 6.90 -28.92
C ALA A 329 22.48 8.00 -27.89
N VAL A 330 22.76 7.77 -26.59
CA VAL A 330 22.60 8.79 -25.55
C VAL A 330 23.66 9.89 -25.67
N LYS A 331 24.90 9.58 -26.09
CA LYS A 331 25.93 10.61 -26.37
C LYS A 331 25.62 11.50 -27.55
N VAL A 332 24.90 11.02 -28.54
CA VAL A 332 24.49 11.84 -29.71
C VAL A 332 23.38 12.82 -29.32
N ILE A 333 22.52 12.48 -28.37
CA ILE A 333 21.46 13.38 -27.85
C ILE A 333 22.02 14.42 -26.87
N ASP A 334 23.08 14.11 -26.12
CA ASP A 334 23.73 15.03 -25.18
C ASP A 334 24.59 16.11 -25.84
N VAL A 335 24.91 15.99 -27.14
CA VAL A 335 25.71 17.00 -27.85
C VAL A 335 24.89 18.21 -28.30
N GLU A 336 23.54 18.11 -28.36
CA GLU A 336 22.68 19.26 -28.74
C GLU A 336 22.07 20.03 -27.55
N LEU A 337 22.28 19.58 -26.30
CA LEU A 337 21.78 20.25 -25.08
C LEU A 337 22.93 20.57 -24.12
N THR A 338 23.87 21.43 -24.58
CA THR A 338 24.88 22.01 -23.71
C THR A 338 24.32 23.14 -22.87
N THR A 339 23.84 22.85 -21.68
CA THR A 339 24.09 23.66 -20.51
C THR A 339 24.17 22.76 -19.27
N PRO A 340 25.30 22.76 -18.53
CA PRO A 340 25.48 21.91 -17.37
C PRO A 340 24.89 22.59 -16.14
N LEU A 341 23.66 22.22 -15.76
CA LEU A 341 23.07 22.65 -14.49
C LEU A 341 22.63 21.44 -13.66
N VAL A 342 23.58 20.54 -13.40
CA VAL A 342 23.49 19.67 -12.23
C VAL A 342 24.79 19.85 -11.45
N PRO A 343 24.80 20.54 -10.31
CA PRO A 343 25.96 20.57 -9.46
C PRO A 343 26.23 19.14 -9.03
N LYS A 344 27.44 18.62 -9.27
CA LYS A 344 27.94 17.36 -8.70
C LYS A 344 27.74 17.46 -7.18
N LEU A 345 26.66 16.89 -6.67
CA LEU A 345 26.41 16.77 -5.25
C LEU A 345 27.60 16.03 -4.64
N LYS A 346 28.46 16.74 -3.92
CA LYS A 346 29.49 16.15 -3.08
C LYS A 346 28.79 15.07 -2.24
N LYS A 347 29.23 13.79 -2.35
CA LYS A 347 28.78 12.70 -1.48
C LYS A 347 28.94 13.16 -0.03
N ARG A 348 27.87 13.67 0.56
CA ARG A 348 27.79 14.04 1.96
C ARG A 348 27.98 12.75 2.76
N ARG A 349 28.93 12.72 3.66
CA ARG A 349 29.13 11.58 4.57
C ARG A 349 27.83 11.44 5.37
N THR A 350 26.94 10.51 4.96
CA THR A 350 25.66 10.26 5.63
C THR A 350 25.93 9.83 7.06
N ARG A 351 25.32 10.52 8.03
CA ARG A 351 25.39 10.11 9.44
C ARG A 351 24.80 8.71 9.58
N PHE A 352 25.32 7.88 10.49
CA PHE A 352 24.81 6.54 10.80
C PHE A 352 23.27 6.51 10.94
N TRP A 353 22.72 7.51 11.63
CA TRP A 353 21.29 7.70 11.84
C TRP A 353 20.47 7.96 10.57
N GLU A 354 21.09 8.42 9.49
CA GLU A 354 20.45 8.63 8.19
C GLU A 354 20.49 7.37 7.32
N LYS A 355 21.42 6.46 7.63
CA LYS A 355 21.65 5.24 6.85
C LYS A 355 20.86 4.05 7.37
N TYR A 356 20.61 3.96 8.68
CA TYR A 356 20.00 2.80 9.31
C TYR A 356 18.73 3.15 10.09
N ASN A 357 17.86 2.15 10.26
CA ASN A 357 16.59 2.29 10.97
C ASN A 357 16.81 2.05 12.47
N CYS A 358 17.27 3.07 13.18
CA CYS A 358 17.74 2.97 14.56
C CYS A 358 16.69 2.47 15.57
N SER A 359 15.42 2.77 15.34
CA SER A 359 14.34 2.28 16.21
C SER A 359 14.14 0.77 16.11
N GLU A 360 14.25 0.22 14.91
CA GLU A 360 14.18 -1.20 14.63
C GLU A 360 15.41 -1.92 15.24
N ILE A 361 16.59 -1.33 15.10
CA ILE A 361 17.83 -1.85 15.72
C ILE A 361 17.70 -1.85 17.25
N PHE A 362 17.20 -0.76 17.83
CA PHE A 362 17.00 -0.65 19.28
C PHE A 362 16.04 -1.72 19.81
N VAL A 363 14.86 -1.85 19.18
CA VAL A 363 13.86 -2.85 19.56
C VAL A 363 14.44 -4.26 19.40
N GLY A 364 15.13 -4.56 18.28
CA GLY A 364 15.77 -5.84 18.04
C GLY A 364 16.79 -6.19 19.12
N THR A 365 17.61 -5.22 19.53
CA THR A 365 18.58 -5.41 20.62
C THR A 365 17.90 -5.71 21.94
N CYS A 366 16.84 -4.98 22.29
CA CYS A 366 16.05 -5.24 23.50
C CYS A 366 15.43 -6.65 23.49
N ILE A 367 14.88 -7.10 22.37
CA ILE A 367 14.31 -8.45 22.23
C ILE A 367 15.39 -9.52 22.40
N ILE A 368 16.59 -9.34 21.84
CA ILE A 368 17.71 -10.27 22.03
C ILE A 368 18.14 -10.33 23.49
N ILE A 369 18.24 -9.19 24.18
CA ILE A 369 18.56 -9.14 25.63
C ILE A 369 17.49 -9.91 26.42
N SER A 370 16.20 -9.73 26.09
CA SER A 370 15.12 -10.50 26.71
C SER A 370 15.27 -12.00 26.45
N GLY A 371 15.68 -12.40 25.25
CA GLY A 371 15.97 -13.80 24.90
C GLY A 371 17.12 -14.39 25.72
N CYS A 372 18.22 -13.64 25.88
CA CYS A 372 19.33 -14.04 26.73
C CYS A 372 18.89 -14.20 28.20
N TYR A 373 18.09 -13.26 28.69
CA TYR A 373 17.57 -13.35 30.08
C TYR A 373 16.64 -14.56 30.29
N ASP A 374 15.74 -14.82 29.30
CA ASP A 374 14.87 -16.00 29.39
C ASP A 374 15.65 -17.32 29.37
N MET A 375 16.67 -17.41 28.52
CA MET A 375 17.50 -18.60 28.40
C MET A 375 18.31 -18.87 29.68
N LEU A 376 18.84 -17.83 30.31
CA LEU A 376 19.74 -17.96 31.46
C LEU A 376 19.00 -18.02 32.81
N TYR A 377 17.96 -17.20 32.97
CA TYR A 377 17.33 -16.95 34.29
C TYR A 377 15.83 -17.29 34.33
N ALA A 378 15.02 -16.77 33.43
CA ALA A 378 13.56 -16.88 33.51
C ALA A 378 13.04 -18.26 33.13
N LYS A 379 13.71 -18.97 32.20
CA LYS A 379 13.40 -20.33 31.74
C LYS A 379 11.95 -20.53 31.30
N LYS A 380 11.30 -19.47 30.75
CA LYS A 380 9.92 -19.54 30.23
C LYS A 380 9.84 -20.22 28.86
N GLY A 381 10.98 -20.42 28.19
CA GLY A 381 11.07 -21.08 26.89
C GLY A 381 10.77 -20.19 25.69
N TYR A 382 10.65 -18.88 25.87
CA TYR A 382 10.40 -17.94 24.77
C TYR A 382 11.66 -17.54 24.01
N TYR A 383 12.86 -17.89 24.52
CA TYR A 383 14.15 -17.46 23.98
C TYR A 383 14.34 -17.77 22.49
N ILE A 384 13.82 -18.90 21.98
CA ILE A 384 13.90 -19.27 20.55
C ILE A 384 13.18 -18.22 19.71
N TYR A 385 11.93 -17.91 20.05
CA TYR A 385 11.15 -16.88 19.37
C TYR A 385 11.82 -15.51 19.47
N LEU A 386 12.29 -15.14 20.67
CA LEU A 386 12.91 -13.84 20.94
C LEU A 386 14.20 -13.65 20.12
N PHE A 387 15.05 -14.67 20.00
CA PHE A 387 16.25 -14.58 19.16
C PHE A 387 15.90 -14.43 17.68
N ILE A 388 15.00 -15.25 17.16
CA ILE A 388 14.61 -15.19 15.75
C ILE A 388 13.95 -13.83 15.43
N GLN A 389 13.05 -13.36 16.29
CA GLN A 389 12.38 -12.06 16.12
C GLN A 389 13.37 -10.89 16.27
N GLY A 390 14.27 -10.94 17.23
CA GLY A 390 15.32 -9.93 17.42
C GLY A 390 16.26 -9.84 16.23
N ILE A 391 16.68 -10.99 15.67
CA ILE A 391 17.48 -11.05 14.43
C ILE A 391 16.70 -10.43 13.26
N ALA A 392 15.41 -10.74 13.12
CA ALA A 392 14.58 -10.14 12.07
C ALA A 392 14.55 -8.60 12.17
N PHE A 393 14.42 -8.05 13.38
CA PHE A 393 14.51 -6.61 13.62
C PHE A 393 15.87 -6.02 13.22
N LEU A 394 16.98 -6.70 13.52
CA LEU A 394 18.32 -6.25 13.14
C LEU A 394 18.52 -6.32 11.63
N VAL A 395 18.09 -7.40 10.98
CA VAL A 395 18.19 -7.55 9.51
C VAL A 395 17.46 -6.40 8.80
N VAL A 396 16.25 -6.10 9.24
CA VAL A 396 15.46 -5.00 8.69
C VAL A 396 16.04 -3.63 9.08
N GLY A 397 16.49 -3.49 10.31
CA GLY A 397 17.08 -2.26 10.84
C GLY A 397 18.36 -1.86 10.10
N PHE A 398 19.20 -2.82 9.71
CA PHE A 398 20.40 -2.63 8.91
C PHE A 398 20.16 -2.63 7.38
N GLU A 399 18.92 -2.68 6.95
CA GLU A 399 18.51 -2.68 5.52
C GLU A 399 19.09 -3.85 4.71
N TYR A 400 19.20 -5.05 5.33
CA TYR A 400 19.62 -6.26 4.62
C TYR A 400 18.45 -6.98 3.90
N ILE A 401 17.31 -6.32 3.76
CA ILE A 401 16.16 -6.83 3.03
C ILE A 401 15.87 -5.99 1.79
N GLY A 402 15.46 -6.64 0.70
CA GLY A 402 15.23 -5.99 -0.59
C GLY A 402 16.49 -5.84 -1.44
N THR A 403 16.30 -5.32 -2.65
CA THR A 403 17.42 -5.03 -3.57
C THR A 403 18.12 -3.74 -3.15
N ARG A 404 19.42 -3.67 -3.38
CA ARG A 404 20.17 -2.42 -3.19
C ARG A 404 20.04 -1.58 -4.45
N PRO A 405 19.82 -0.26 -4.34
CA PRO A 405 19.88 0.61 -5.51
C PRO A 405 21.27 0.51 -6.15
N PRO A 406 21.34 0.56 -7.48
CA PRO A 406 22.59 0.49 -8.22
C PRO A 406 23.56 1.64 -7.89
#